data_bb1bc1fcc9bc6262946b6e080817e670
#
_entry.id   bb1bc1fcc9bc6262946b6e080817e670
#
_cell.length_a   1.000
_cell.length_b   1.000
_cell.length_c   1.000
_cell.angle_alpha   90.00
_cell.angle_beta   90.00
_cell.angle_gamma   90.00
#
_symmetry.space_group_name_H-M   'P 1'
#
loop_
_entity.id
_entity.type
_entity.pdbx_description
1 polymer ?
#
loop_
_entity_poly.entity_id
_entity_poly.type
_entity_poly.pdbx_seq_one_letter_code
_entity_poly.pdbx_strand_id
1 'polypeptide(L)'
;EGTERIFPLDLVPRIIPGDEWRHIERGLKQRLNALNAFLHDIYHEQRIVKQGVIPLEIIRSAKHFRPEFMGFDVPKNIYIHVCGTDLIRDRDGRYLVLEDNARCPSGVSYVLESRMTMKRVFPQLFAQYGVRPVDRYAQDLVDVLHHVAPASAAGDPTTVLLTPGIHNAAYFEHSFLARSMGIEIVTGADLLVQNDRVFMKTTKGLKPVHVIYRRIDDDFLDPKVFRPDSLLGVPGLVEAYRKGNV
;
A
#
# COMPACT_ATOMS: atom_id res chain seq x y z
N GLU A 1 -18.43 -18.01 8.78
CA GLU A 1 -19.11 -19.13 8.30
C GLU A 1 -20.15 -18.76 7.24
N GLY A 2 -19.77 -18.84 5.98
CA GLY A 2 -20.59 -19.17 4.83
C GLY A 2 -21.77 -18.32 4.39
N THR A 3 -22.09 -17.20 4.98
CA THR A 3 -23.14 -16.32 4.45
C THR A 3 -22.54 -15.28 3.51
N GLU A 4 -22.84 -15.39 2.23
CA GLU A 4 -22.58 -14.33 1.26
C GLU A 4 -23.17 -13.03 1.80
N ARG A 5 -22.32 -12.04 2.00
CA ARG A 5 -22.74 -10.74 2.48
C ARG A 5 -22.95 -9.83 1.29
N ILE A 6 -24.19 -9.41 1.08
CA ILE A 6 -24.48 -8.39 0.05
C ILE A 6 -23.74 -7.10 0.45
N PHE A 7 -22.90 -6.59 -0.45
CA PHE A 7 -22.24 -5.31 -0.26
C PHE A 7 -23.28 -4.17 -0.35
N PRO A 8 -23.47 -3.38 0.72
CA PRO A 8 -24.45 -2.30 0.70
C PRO A 8 -23.98 -1.16 -0.21
N LEU A 9 -24.61 -1.01 -1.36
CA LEU A 9 -24.34 0.07 -2.30
C LEU A 9 -25.47 1.10 -2.21
N ASP A 10 -25.15 2.35 -1.90
CA ASP A 10 -26.09 3.46 -2.02
C ASP A 10 -26.26 3.83 -3.51
N LEU A 11 -27.50 3.86 -3.97
CA LEU A 11 -27.83 4.22 -5.35
C LEU A 11 -27.66 5.73 -5.63
N VAL A 12 -27.68 6.55 -4.61
CA VAL A 12 -27.47 8.00 -4.76
C VAL A 12 -25.99 8.31 -4.59
N PRO A 13 -25.27 8.63 -5.67
CA PRO A 13 -23.84 8.91 -5.60
C PRO A 13 -23.59 10.23 -4.87
N ARG A 14 -22.59 10.25 -4.00
CA ARG A 14 -22.06 11.49 -3.46
C ARG A 14 -21.21 12.18 -4.52
N ILE A 15 -21.64 13.35 -4.95
CA ILE A 15 -20.93 14.14 -5.95
C ILE A 15 -19.92 15.06 -5.26
N ILE A 16 -18.66 14.97 -5.69
CA ILE A 16 -17.59 15.87 -5.27
C ILE A 16 -17.24 16.74 -6.49
N PRO A 17 -17.53 18.06 -6.47
CA PRO A 17 -17.18 18.96 -7.56
C PRO A 17 -15.69 19.00 -7.86
N GLY A 18 -15.32 19.26 -9.10
CA GLY A 18 -13.92 19.21 -9.53
C GLY A 18 -13.00 20.24 -8.86
N ASP A 19 -13.52 21.39 -8.43
CA ASP A 19 -12.80 22.42 -7.67
C ASP A 19 -12.55 21.97 -6.21
N GLU A 20 -13.56 21.39 -5.55
CA GLU A 20 -13.40 20.77 -4.23
C GLU A 20 -12.37 19.64 -4.30
N TRP A 21 -12.46 18.76 -5.32
CA TRP A 21 -11.48 17.70 -5.51
C TRP A 21 -10.05 18.21 -5.70
N ARG A 22 -9.86 19.25 -6.50
CA ARG A 22 -8.54 19.86 -6.66
C ARG A 22 -7.99 20.44 -5.35
N HIS A 23 -8.84 20.97 -4.50
CA HIS A 23 -8.45 21.43 -3.15
C HIS A 23 -8.00 20.27 -2.27
N ILE A 24 -8.80 19.21 -2.21
CA ILE A 24 -8.48 17.96 -1.49
C ILE A 24 -7.14 17.40 -1.97
N GLU A 25 -6.99 17.22 -3.27
CA GLU A 25 -5.78 16.65 -3.88
C GLU A 25 -4.51 17.43 -3.50
N ARG A 26 -4.55 18.76 -3.53
CA ARG A 26 -3.40 19.58 -3.10
C ARG A 26 -3.09 19.40 -1.62
N GLY A 27 -4.12 19.39 -0.77
CA GLY A 27 -3.96 19.19 0.67
C GLY A 27 -3.37 17.82 0.99
N LEU A 28 -3.86 16.76 0.35
CA LEU A 28 -3.36 15.40 0.54
C LEU A 28 -1.91 15.24 0.06
N LYS A 29 -1.54 15.82 -1.08
CA LYS A 29 -0.14 15.82 -1.56
C LYS A 29 0.79 16.52 -0.57
N GLN A 30 0.41 17.68 -0.04
CA GLN A 30 1.18 18.38 0.98
C GLN A 30 1.33 17.54 2.25
N ARG A 31 0.24 16.94 2.72
CA ARG A 31 0.21 16.10 3.91
C ARG A 31 1.12 14.89 3.78
N LEU A 32 1.02 14.15 2.68
CA LEU A 32 1.84 12.96 2.43
C LEU A 32 3.33 13.29 2.34
N ASN A 33 3.69 14.41 1.70
CA ASN A 33 5.08 14.88 1.69
C ASN A 33 5.59 15.21 3.09
N ALA A 34 4.77 15.84 3.93
CA ALA A 34 5.13 16.13 5.32
C ALA A 34 5.28 14.85 6.15
N LEU A 35 4.37 13.87 6.00
CA LEU A 35 4.47 12.58 6.68
C LEU A 35 5.71 11.80 6.23
N ASN A 36 6.03 11.84 4.94
CA ASN A 36 7.23 11.20 4.41
C ASN A 36 8.51 11.82 4.99
N ALA A 37 8.57 13.16 5.05
CA ALA A 37 9.68 13.89 5.66
C ALA A 37 9.78 13.60 7.18
N PHE A 38 8.66 13.50 7.88
CA PHE A 38 8.59 13.12 9.28
C PHE A 38 9.16 11.71 9.52
N LEU A 39 8.74 10.73 8.69
CA LEU A 39 9.26 9.37 8.78
C LEU A 39 10.78 9.33 8.52
N HIS A 40 11.26 10.06 7.51
CA HIS A 40 12.69 10.17 7.29
C HIS A 40 13.42 10.71 8.51
N ASP A 41 12.92 11.81 9.11
CA ASP A 41 13.55 12.42 10.27
C ASP A 41 13.60 11.50 11.49
N ILE A 42 12.49 10.81 11.82
CA ILE A 42 12.45 9.95 13.01
C ILE A 42 13.33 8.70 12.90
N TYR A 43 13.57 8.22 11.69
CA TYR A 43 14.47 7.08 11.44
C TYR A 43 15.94 7.48 11.26
N HIS A 44 16.26 8.79 11.15
CA HIS A 44 17.61 9.30 10.96
C HIS A 44 18.02 10.29 12.07
N GLU A 45 17.94 11.57 11.77
CA GLU A 45 18.50 12.61 12.65
C GLU A 45 17.65 12.94 13.88
N GLN A 46 16.35 12.62 13.85
CA GLN A 46 15.40 12.91 14.94
C GLN A 46 15.38 14.39 15.33
N ARG A 47 15.43 15.29 14.35
CA ARG A 47 15.45 16.75 14.57
C ARG A 47 14.20 17.22 15.32
N ILE A 48 13.04 16.66 14.95
CA ILE A 48 11.75 17.00 15.56
C ILE A 48 11.73 16.69 17.08
N VAL A 49 12.44 15.63 17.49
CA VAL A 49 12.63 15.26 18.90
C VAL A 49 13.63 16.19 19.56
N LYS A 50 14.79 16.43 18.94
CA LYS A 50 15.84 17.31 19.46
C LYS A 50 15.36 18.74 19.65
N GLN A 51 14.42 19.19 18.83
CA GLN A 51 13.79 20.51 18.94
C GLN A 51 12.62 20.55 19.94
N GLY A 52 12.30 19.43 20.61
CA GLY A 52 11.25 19.35 21.62
C GLY A 52 9.82 19.45 21.05
N VAL A 53 9.64 19.27 19.75
CA VAL A 53 8.30 19.33 19.12
C VAL A 53 7.51 18.07 19.45
N ILE A 54 8.15 16.90 19.42
CA ILE A 54 7.54 15.61 19.77
C ILE A 54 8.45 14.92 20.82
N PRO A 55 7.90 14.48 21.96
CA PRO A 55 8.63 13.65 22.91
C PRO A 55 9.07 12.31 22.29
N LEU A 56 10.30 11.88 22.59
CA LEU A 56 10.86 10.63 22.08
C LEU A 56 10.03 9.40 22.48
N GLU A 57 9.42 9.47 23.67
CA GLU A 57 8.57 8.41 24.22
C GLU A 57 7.37 8.12 23.31
N ILE A 58 6.79 9.12 22.65
CA ILE A 58 5.68 8.95 21.71
C ILE A 58 6.13 8.11 20.52
N ILE A 59 7.33 8.35 19.99
CA ILE A 59 7.87 7.57 18.87
C ILE A 59 8.16 6.14 19.31
N ARG A 60 8.84 5.97 20.44
CA ARG A 60 9.22 4.64 20.95
C ARG A 60 8.05 3.79 21.40
N SER A 61 6.98 4.40 21.89
CA SER A 61 5.76 3.70 22.31
C SER A 61 4.83 3.35 21.12
N ALA A 62 5.09 3.91 19.94
CA ALA A 62 4.31 3.61 18.76
C ALA A 62 4.50 2.14 18.36
N LYS A 63 3.41 1.35 18.38
CA LYS A 63 3.42 -0.09 18.12
C LYS A 63 4.13 -0.49 16.81
N HIS A 64 4.08 0.37 15.81
CA HIS A 64 4.62 0.10 14.48
C HIS A 64 5.95 0.82 14.21
N PHE A 65 6.55 1.45 15.23
CA PHE A 65 7.93 1.91 15.09
C PHE A 65 8.87 0.72 14.99
N ARG A 66 9.75 0.72 14.02
CA ARG A 66 10.66 -0.40 13.72
C ARG A 66 12.11 0.04 13.92
N PRO A 67 12.65 -0.10 15.14
CA PRO A 67 14.03 0.32 15.44
C PRO A 67 15.08 -0.37 14.56
N GLU A 68 14.75 -1.52 14.00
CA GLU A 68 15.59 -2.28 13.06
C GLU A 68 15.93 -1.49 11.80
N PHE A 69 15.15 -0.45 11.47
CA PHE A 69 15.37 0.42 10.30
C PHE A 69 15.97 1.78 10.64
N MET A 70 16.45 1.97 11.86
CA MET A 70 17.15 3.23 12.24
C MET A 70 18.40 3.41 11.35
N GLY A 71 18.51 4.59 10.74
CA GLY A 71 19.62 4.96 9.85
C GLY A 71 19.62 4.25 8.49
N PHE A 72 18.53 3.57 8.14
CA PHE A 72 18.42 2.88 6.85
C PHE A 72 17.78 3.81 5.80
N ASP A 73 18.50 4.00 4.67
CA ASP A 73 18.00 4.77 3.53
C ASP A 73 17.06 3.90 2.68
N VAL A 74 15.76 4.18 2.78
CA VAL A 74 14.76 3.47 1.97
C VAL A 74 14.85 3.88 0.48
N PRO A 75 14.51 2.99 -0.47
CA PRO A 75 14.56 3.30 -1.89
C PRO A 75 13.86 4.62 -2.22
N LYS A 76 14.55 5.52 -2.94
CA LYS A 76 14.07 6.85 -3.37
C LYS A 76 13.62 7.78 -2.22
N ASN A 77 13.94 7.46 -0.96
CA ASN A 77 13.44 8.15 0.24
C ASN A 77 11.90 8.16 0.33
N ILE A 78 11.25 7.13 -0.20
CA ILE A 78 9.80 6.98 -0.15
C ILE A 78 9.43 5.99 0.95
N TYR A 79 8.82 6.50 2.02
CA TYR A 79 8.31 5.68 3.14
C TYR A 79 6.85 5.28 2.93
N ILE A 80 6.05 6.17 2.32
CA ILE A 80 4.63 5.96 2.07
C ILE A 80 4.39 5.87 0.57
N HIS A 81 4.17 4.66 0.06
CA HIS A 81 3.94 4.40 -1.36
C HIS A 81 2.47 4.52 -1.74
N VAL A 82 1.57 4.11 -0.84
CA VAL A 82 0.11 4.15 -0.99
C VAL A 82 -0.48 4.59 0.33
N CYS A 83 -1.40 5.54 0.30
CA CYS A 83 -2.11 6.01 1.48
C CYS A 83 -3.62 6.07 1.23
N GLY A 84 -4.39 5.52 2.15
CA GLY A 84 -5.83 5.73 2.25
C GLY A 84 -6.12 6.79 3.31
N THR A 85 -6.35 8.02 2.90
CA THR A 85 -6.69 9.11 3.83
C THR A 85 -8.20 9.22 3.97
N ASP A 86 -8.71 9.07 5.18
CA ASP A 86 -10.11 9.22 5.49
C ASP A 86 -10.46 10.69 5.72
N LEU A 87 -11.47 11.15 5.00
CA LEU A 87 -11.92 12.53 5.02
C LEU A 87 -13.36 12.65 5.52
N ILE A 88 -13.61 13.67 6.31
CA ILE A 88 -14.96 14.10 6.65
C ILE A 88 -15.22 15.52 6.12
N ARG A 89 -16.46 15.79 5.75
CA ARG A 89 -16.91 17.15 5.43
C ARG A 89 -17.67 17.70 6.62
N ASP A 90 -17.18 18.78 7.20
CA ASP A 90 -17.81 19.42 8.36
C ASP A 90 -19.09 20.23 7.95
N ARG A 91 -19.74 20.82 8.95
CA ARG A 91 -20.98 21.61 8.76
C ARG A 91 -20.76 22.85 7.89
N ASP A 92 -19.54 23.39 7.89
CA ASP A 92 -19.15 24.57 7.12
C ASP A 92 -18.70 24.19 5.71
N GLY A 93 -18.76 22.92 5.34
CA GLY A 93 -18.36 22.39 4.04
C GLY A 93 -16.85 22.16 3.88
N ARG A 94 -16.05 22.29 4.96
CA ARG A 94 -14.62 22.06 4.92
C ARG A 94 -14.31 20.57 5.00
N TYR A 95 -13.29 20.14 4.24
CA TYR A 95 -12.76 18.77 4.34
C TYR A 95 -11.69 18.69 5.43
N LEU A 96 -11.87 17.75 6.34
CA LEU A 96 -10.96 17.49 7.46
C LEU A 96 -10.44 16.06 7.32
N VAL A 97 -9.16 15.85 7.63
CA VAL A 97 -8.57 14.51 7.70
C VAL A 97 -8.96 13.88 9.04
N LEU A 98 -9.53 12.69 8.97
CA LEU A 98 -9.82 11.86 10.15
C LEU A 98 -8.61 11.00 10.50
N GLU A 99 -8.09 10.25 9.52
CA GLU A 99 -6.88 9.43 9.69
C GLU A 99 -6.16 9.19 8.35
N ASP A 100 -4.91 8.70 8.44
CA ASP A 100 -4.12 8.24 7.32
C ASP A 100 -3.79 6.75 7.46
N ASN A 101 -4.32 5.93 6.58
CA ASN A 101 -3.97 4.53 6.48
C ASN A 101 -2.77 4.38 5.52
N ALA A 102 -1.55 4.47 6.07
CA ALA A 102 -0.31 4.57 5.28
C ALA A 102 0.52 3.29 5.25
N ARG A 103 0.12 2.24 5.98
CA ARG A 103 0.85 0.98 6.05
C ARG A 103 0.37 -0.05 5.03
N CYS A 104 -0.87 -0.48 5.13
CA CYS A 104 -1.53 -1.42 4.22
C CYS A 104 -2.97 -0.98 3.97
N PRO A 105 -3.21 0.16 3.30
CA PRO A 105 -4.57 0.62 3.06
C PRO A 105 -5.34 -0.40 2.24
N SER A 106 -6.64 -0.55 2.53
CA SER A 106 -7.54 -1.47 1.85
C SER A 106 -8.85 -0.77 1.47
N GLY A 107 -9.63 -1.41 0.59
CA GLY A 107 -10.95 -0.93 0.20
C GLY A 107 -11.03 -0.34 -1.21
N VAL A 108 -9.93 -0.09 -1.91
CA VAL A 108 -9.94 0.48 -3.25
C VAL A 108 -10.61 -0.44 -4.29
N SER A 109 -10.55 -1.75 -4.11
CA SER A 109 -11.28 -2.72 -4.94
C SER A 109 -12.79 -2.45 -4.94
N TYR A 110 -13.35 -2.13 -3.79
CA TYR A 110 -14.76 -1.77 -3.66
C TYR A 110 -15.09 -0.43 -4.31
N VAL A 111 -14.17 0.53 -4.28
CA VAL A 111 -14.32 1.81 -5.01
C VAL A 111 -14.39 1.54 -6.51
N LEU A 112 -13.51 0.70 -7.05
CA LEU A 112 -13.46 0.38 -8.47
C LEU A 112 -14.69 -0.42 -8.92
N GLU A 113 -15.12 -1.42 -8.14
CA GLU A 113 -16.34 -2.20 -8.42
C GLU A 113 -17.61 -1.34 -8.29
N SER A 114 -17.71 -0.50 -7.29
CA SER A 114 -18.82 0.45 -7.13
C SER A 114 -18.88 1.42 -8.31
N ARG A 115 -17.74 1.95 -8.76
CA ARG A 115 -17.66 2.81 -9.96
C ARG A 115 -18.14 2.09 -11.21
N MET A 116 -17.74 0.83 -11.41
CA MET A 116 -18.17 0.01 -12.55
C MET A 116 -19.68 -0.26 -12.50
N THR A 117 -20.20 -0.58 -11.32
CA THR A 117 -21.65 -0.78 -11.12
C THR A 117 -22.42 0.49 -11.42
N MET A 118 -22.00 1.63 -10.89
CA MET A 118 -22.64 2.93 -11.15
C MET A 118 -22.62 3.31 -12.62
N LYS A 119 -21.54 3.06 -13.35
CA LYS A 119 -21.46 3.28 -14.80
C LYS A 119 -22.49 2.43 -15.58
N ARG A 120 -22.74 1.19 -15.13
CA ARG A 120 -23.74 0.29 -15.76
C ARG A 120 -25.15 0.70 -15.46
N VAL A 121 -25.42 1.16 -14.22
CA VAL A 121 -26.76 1.55 -13.78
C VAL A 121 -27.15 2.93 -14.30
N PHE A 122 -26.20 3.87 -14.34
CA PHE A 122 -26.44 5.26 -14.73
C PHE A 122 -25.54 5.75 -15.86
N PRO A 123 -25.50 5.08 -17.03
CA PRO A 123 -24.57 5.43 -18.11
C PRO A 123 -24.78 6.85 -18.63
N GLN A 124 -26.02 7.32 -18.66
CA GLN A 124 -26.36 8.67 -19.11
C GLN A 124 -25.81 9.77 -18.18
N LEU A 125 -25.85 9.57 -16.86
CA LEU A 125 -25.26 10.51 -15.91
C LEU A 125 -23.75 10.63 -16.10
N PHE A 126 -23.06 9.51 -16.31
CA PHE A 126 -21.62 9.53 -16.55
C PHE A 126 -21.24 10.26 -17.86
N ALA A 127 -22.02 10.08 -18.90
CA ALA A 127 -21.82 10.80 -20.18
C ALA A 127 -22.08 12.30 -20.04
N GLN A 128 -23.12 12.68 -19.27
CA GLN A 128 -23.55 14.06 -19.13
C GLN A 128 -22.62 14.89 -18.21
N TYR A 129 -22.15 14.30 -17.11
CA TYR A 129 -21.43 15.06 -16.06
C TYR A 129 -19.90 14.96 -16.15
N GLY A 130 -19.35 14.26 -17.13
CA GLY A 130 -17.90 14.19 -17.31
C GLY A 130 -17.16 13.65 -16.07
N VAL A 131 -17.68 12.60 -15.44
CA VAL A 131 -17.13 12.01 -14.22
C VAL A 131 -15.70 11.53 -14.47
N ARG A 132 -14.74 11.95 -13.63
CA ARG A 132 -13.33 11.56 -13.76
C ARG A 132 -13.18 10.04 -13.76
N PRO A 133 -12.41 9.47 -14.69
CA PRO A 133 -12.15 8.03 -14.71
C PRO A 133 -11.25 7.61 -13.55
N VAL A 134 -11.40 6.35 -13.12
CA VAL A 134 -10.55 5.70 -12.10
C VAL A 134 -9.93 4.41 -12.63
N ASP A 135 -10.11 4.15 -13.92
CA ASP A 135 -9.76 2.86 -14.55
C ASP A 135 -8.25 2.61 -14.56
N ARG A 136 -7.45 3.67 -14.49
CA ARG A 136 -5.98 3.59 -14.48
C ARG A 136 -5.38 3.23 -13.14
N TYR A 137 -6.16 3.14 -12.07
CA TYR A 137 -5.62 2.92 -10.72
C TYR A 137 -4.65 1.74 -10.65
N ALA A 138 -5.01 0.60 -11.23
CA ALA A 138 -4.15 -0.59 -11.20
C ALA A 138 -2.82 -0.36 -11.94
N GLN A 139 -2.85 0.32 -13.09
CA GLN A 139 -1.64 0.66 -13.83
C GLN A 139 -0.78 1.68 -13.08
N ASP A 140 -1.40 2.73 -12.52
CA ASP A 140 -0.69 3.73 -11.74
C ASP A 140 -0.03 3.09 -10.50
N LEU A 141 -0.66 2.07 -9.89
CA LEU A 141 -0.06 1.31 -8.80
C LEU A 141 1.15 0.49 -9.26
N VAL A 142 1.07 -0.17 -10.43
CA VAL A 142 2.22 -0.87 -11.04
C VAL A 142 3.36 0.11 -11.29
N ASP A 143 3.07 1.29 -11.83
CA ASP A 143 4.08 2.33 -12.11
C ASP A 143 4.79 2.79 -10.81
N VAL A 144 4.05 2.94 -9.71
CA VAL A 144 4.62 3.24 -8.37
C VAL A 144 5.53 2.11 -7.89
N LEU A 145 5.10 0.86 -8.03
CA LEU A 145 5.88 -0.31 -7.61
C LEU A 145 7.16 -0.44 -8.45
N HIS A 146 7.09 -0.24 -9.77
CA HIS A 146 8.25 -0.26 -10.65
C HIS A 146 9.21 0.90 -10.38
N HIS A 147 8.70 2.07 -9.96
CA HIS A 147 9.54 3.22 -9.61
C HIS A 147 10.52 2.93 -8.46
N VAL A 148 10.15 2.07 -7.52
CA VAL A 148 11.00 1.70 -6.37
C VAL A 148 11.74 0.38 -6.58
N ALA A 149 11.66 -0.21 -7.75
CA ALA A 149 12.38 -1.43 -8.09
C ALA A 149 13.90 -1.23 -7.94
N PRO A 150 14.64 -2.27 -7.49
CA PRO A 150 16.09 -2.21 -7.37
C PRO A 150 16.76 -2.01 -8.74
N ALA A 151 17.91 -1.34 -8.75
CA ALA A 151 18.68 -1.07 -9.98
C ALA A 151 19.09 -2.36 -10.71
N SER A 152 19.16 -3.49 -10.00
CA SER A 152 19.47 -4.81 -10.58
C SER A 152 18.32 -5.39 -11.42
N ALA A 153 17.10 -4.85 -11.29
CA ALA A 153 15.95 -5.20 -12.13
C ALA A 153 16.04 -4.47 -13.48
N ALA A 154 17.00 -4.87 -14.31
CA ALA A 154 17.14 -4.28 -15.64
C ALA A 154 15.93 -4.62 -16.53
N GLY A 155 15.21 -3.60 -16.98
CA GLY A 155 14.07 -3.75 -17.89
C GLY A 155 12.72 -3.85 -17.14
N ASP A 156 12.03 -4.98 -17.27
CA ASP A 156 10.73 -5.21 -16.67
C ASP A 156 10.84 -5.94 -15.32
N PRO A 157 10.69 -5.26 -14.17
CA PRO A 157 10.84 -5.87 -12.86
C PRO A 157 9.73 -6.88 -12.58
N THR A 158 10.08 -8.10 -12.18
CA THR A 158 9.10 -9.06 -11.68
C THR A 158 8.51 -8.56 -10.37
N THR A 159 7.23 -8.23 -10.41
CA THR A 159 6.45 -7.76 -9.25
C THR A 159 5.47 -8.83 -8.82
N VAL A 160 5.33 -9.05 -7.51
CA VAL A 160 4.35 -9.98 -6.94
C VAL A 160 3.54 -9.31 -5.84
N LEU A 161 2.31 -9.77 -5.62
CA LEU A 161 1.51 -9.38 -4.46
C LEU A 161 1.61 -10.48 -3.39
N LEU A 162 2.22 -10.15 -2.24
CA LEU A 162 2.35 -11.06 -1.10
C LEU A 162 1.11 -10.97 -0.20
N THR A 163 0.34 -12.06 -0.15
CA THR A 163 -0.88 -12.18 0.66
C THR A 163 -0.67 -13.16 1.83
N PRO A 164 -1.35 -12.96 2.98
CA PRO A 164 -1.41 -14.00 4.03
C PRO A 164 -2.31 -15.19 3.67
N GLY A 165 -3.01 -15.14 2.53
CA GLY A 165 -3.83 -16.23 2.01
C GLY A 165 -5.33 -16.04 2.18
N ILE A 166 -6.07 -17.09 1.82
CA ILE A 166 -7.54 -17.08 1.66
C ILE A 166 -8.34 -16.83 2.95
N HIS A 167 -7.71 -17.01 4.10
CA HIS A 167 -8.36 -16.77 5.39
C HIS A 167 -8.31 -15.31 5.84
N ASN A 168 -7.63 -14.45 5.08
CA ASN A 168 -7.60 -13.02 5.36
C ASN A 168 -8.87 -12.33 4.86
N ALA A 169 -9.48 -11.48 5.69
CA ALA A 169 -10.72 -10.77 5.37
C ALA A 169 -10.60 -9.89 4.10
N ALA A 170 -9.40 -9.42 3.77
CA ALA A 170 -9.13 -8.62 2.58
C ALA A 170 -8.67 -9.45 1.35
N TYR A 171 -8.76 -10.78 1.39
CA TYR A 171 -8.26 -11.63 0.30
C TYR A 171 -8.95 -11.35 -1.05
N PHE A 172 -10.23 -10.99 -1.03
CA PHE A 172 -10.93 -10.52 -2.22
C PHE A 172 -10.17 -9.36 -2.89
N GLU A 173 -9.80 -8.34 -2.09
CA GLU A 173 -9.06 -7.19 -2.61
C GLU A 173 -7.67 -7.59 -3.12
N HIS A 174 -6.97 -8.49 -2.42
CA HIS A 174 -5.66 -8.96 -2.84
C HIS A 174 -5.72 -9.63 -4.23
N SER A 175 -6.68 -10.53 -4.43
CA SER A 175 -6.87 -11.21 -5.71
C SER A 175 -7.38 -10.27 -6.81
N PHE A 176 -8.27 -9.33 -6.46
CA PHE A 176 -8.77 -8.31 -7.38
C PHE A 176 -7.63 -7.42 -7.89
N LEU A 177 -6.80 -6.90 -6.98
CA LEU A 177 -5.67 -6.02 -7.34
C LEU A 177 -4.61 -6.78 -8.15
N ALA A 178 -4.20 -7.98 -7.71
CA ALA A 178 -3.21 -8.77 -8.45
C ALA A 178 -3.66 -9.02 -9.89
N ARG A 179 -4.92 -9.42 -10.09
CA ARG A 179 -5.50 -9.63 -11.42
C ARG A 179 -5.56 -8.33 -12.22
N SER A 180 -5.97 -7.22 -11.60
CA SER A 180 -6.10 -5.93 -12.30
C SER A 180 -4.74 -5.34 -12.68
N MET A 181 -3.70 -5.59 -11.89
CA MET A 181 -2.31 -5.20 -12.18
C MET A 181 -1.60 -6.17 -13.14
N GLY A 182 -2.14 -7.37 -13.36
CA GLY A 182 -1.48 -8.40 -14.17
C GLY A 182 -0.24 -9.00 -13.49
N ILE A 183 -0.20 -9.04 -12.15
CA ILE A 183 0.92 -9.58 -11.38
C ILE A 183 0.51 -10.86 -10.64
N GLU A 184 1.51 -11.67 -10.30
CA GLU A 184 1.28 -12.91 -9.55
C GLU A 184 0.88 -12.62 -8.10
N ILE A 185 -0.12 -13.35 -7.58
CA ILE A 185 -0.44 -13.40 -6.16
C ILE A 185 0.30 -14.58 -5.53
N VAL A 186 1.02 -14.32 -4.45
CA VAL A 186 1.85 -15.31 -3.77
C VAL A 186 1.64 -15.28 -2.26
N THR A 187 1.87 -16.42 -1.60
CA THR A 187 2.02 -16.53 -0.15
C THR A 187 3.50 -16.60 0.23
N GLY A 188 3.83 -16.52 1.53
CA GLY A 188 5.21 -16.71 1.98
C GLY A 188 5.80 -18.06 1.60
N ALA A 189 4.96 -19.10 1.50
CA ALA A 189 5.39 -20.43 1.08
C ALA A 189 5.83 -20.53 -0.39
N ASP A 190 5.35 -19.62 -1.24
CA ASP A 190 5.70 -19.56 -2.66
C ASP A 190 7.01 -18.82 -2.92
N LEU A 191 7.51 -18.10 -1.91
CA LEU A 191 8.75 -17.32 -1.99
C LEU A 191 9.89 -18.01 -1.23
N LEU A 192 11.11 -17.69 -1.62
CA LEU A 192 12.32 -18.04 -0.86
C LEU A 192 13.41 -16.99 -1.08
N VAL A 193 14.32 -16.88 -0.12
CA VAL A 193 15.52 -16.05 -0.23
C VAL A 193 16.74 -16.94 -0.40
N GLN A 194 17.52 -16.71 -1.46
CA GLN A 194 18.77 -17.40 -1.72
C GLN A 194 19.83 -16.40 -2.17
N ASN A 195 20.98 -16.39 -1.49
CA ASN A 195 22.06 -15.43 -1.74
C ASN A 195 21.56 -13.96 -1.71
N ASP A 196 20.77 -13.63 -0.69
CA ASP A 196 20.15 -12.31 -0.45
C ASP A 196 19.28 -11.80 -1.62
N ARG A 197 18.76 -12.70 -2.45
CA ARG A 197 17.80 -12.40 -3.52
C ARG A 197 16.52 -13.19 -3.31
N VAL A 198 15.41 -12.57 -3.65
CA VAL A 198 14.09 -13.20 -3.54
C VAL A 198 13.74 -13.92 -4.83
N PHE A 199 13.20 -15.12 -4.69
CA PHE A 199 12.72 -15.92 -5.81
C PHE A 199 11.31 -16.43 -5.53
N MET A 200 10.50 -16.50 -6.58
CA MET A 200 9.22 -17.19 -6.59
C MET A 200 9.40 -18.59 -7.16
N LYS A 201 8.80 -19.57 -6.50
CA LYS A 201 8.73 -20.95 -6.97
C LYS A 201 7.72 -21.06 -8.10
N THR A 202 8.12 -21.59 -9.24
CA THR A 202 7.24 -21.84 -10.37
C THR A 202 7.40 -23.28 -10.87
N THR A 203 6.49 -23.74 -11.72
CA THR A 203 6.57 -25.06 -12.36
C THR A 203 7.79 -25.21 -13.28
N LYS A 204 8.42 -24.09 -13.67
CA LYS A 204 9.63 -24.04 -14.49
C LYS A 204 10.92 -23.79 -13.69
N GLY A 205 10.83 -23.77 -12.35
CA GLY A 205 11.94 -23.46 -11.46
C GLY A 205 11.78 -22.13 -10.74
N LEU A 206 12.89 -21.57 -10.29
CA LEU A 206 12.91 -20.32 -9.53
C LEU A 206 12.90 -19.10 -10.48
N LYS A 207 11.97 -18.17 -10.26
CA LYS A 207 11.90 -16.90 -10.97
C LYS A 207 12.29 -15.76 -10.01
N PRO A 208 13.26 -14.89 -10.36
CA PRO A 208 13.63 -13.75 -9.53
C PRO A 208 12.42 -12.82 -9.28
N VAL A 209 12.31 -12.29 -8.05
CA VAL A 209 11.33 -11.28 -7.66
C VAL A 209 12.05 -10.01 -7.27
N HIS A 210 11.66 -8.88 -7.87
CA HIS A 210 12.31 -7.60 -7.69
C HIS A 210 11.49 -6.63 -6.85
N VAL A 211 10.15 -6.76 -6.88
CA VAL A 211 9.25 -5.91 -6.10
C VAL A 211 8.15 -6.76 -5.46
N ILE A 212 7.89 -6.50 -4.19
CA ILE A 212 6.83 -7.17 -3.43
C ILE A 212 5.83 -6.14 -2.96
N TYR A 213 4.63 -6.17 -3.52
CA TYR A 213 3.49 -5.46 -2.96
C TYR A 213 2.90 -6.27 -1.80
N ARG A 214 3.33 -5.95 -0.58
CA ARG A 214 2.92 -6.71 0.60
C ARG A 214 1.52 -6.33 1.09
N ARG A 215 0.73 -7.36 1.42
CA ARG A 215 -0.57 -7.25 2.09
C ARG A 215 -0.57 -8.03 3.42
N ILE A 216 0.59 -8.19 4.00
CA ILE A 216 0.86 -8.87 5.26
C ILE A 216 1.41 -7.82 6.26
N ASP A 217 1.05 -7.96 7.54
CA ASP A 217 1.57 -7.08 8.60
C ASP A 217 3.07 -7.29 8.83
N ASP A 218 3.75 -6.22 9.24
CA ASP A 218 5.20 -6.20 9.46
C ASP A 218 5.68 -7.32 10.38
N ASP A 219 4.96 -7.56 11.49
CA ASP A 219 5.29 -8.57 12.48
C ASP A 219 5.44 -9.98 11.88
N PHE A 220 4.72 -10.24 10.79
CA PHE A 220 4.73 -11.55 10.13
C PHE A 220 5.65 -11.63 8.91
N LEU A 221 6.25 -10.51 8.49
CA LEU A 221 6.93 -10.41 7.20
C LEU A 221 8.22 -11.23 7.10
N ASP A 222 9.04 -11.21 8.15
CA ASP A 222 10.29 -11.98 8.20
C ASP A 222 10.49 -12.59 9.60
N PRO A 223 10.39 -13.92 9.75
CA PRO A 223 10.56 -14.57 11.06
C PRO A 223 11.98 -14.45 11.62
N LYS A 224 12.99 -14.10 10.83
CA LYS A 224 14.35 -13.88 11.33
C LYS A 224 14.55 -12.52 12.00
N VAL A 225 13.66 -11.56 11.75
CA VAL A 225 13.80 -10.18 12.23
C VAL A 225 12.68 -9.80 13.18
N PHE A 226 11.45 -10.23 12.89
CA PHE A 226 10.28 -9.85 13.67
C PHE A 226 9.77 -11.02 14.52
N ARG A 227 8.69 -11.63 14.13
CA ARG A 227 8.01 -12.68 14.88
C ARG A 227 8.51 -14.09 14.49
N PRO A 228 9.30 -14.79 15.35
CA PRO A 228 9.97 -16.05 14.98
C PRO A 228 9.03 -17.21 14.61
N ASP A 229 7.80 -17.19 15.13
CA ASP A 229 6.78 -18.21 14.86
C ASP A 229 5.91 -17.91 13.62
N SER A 230 6.25 -16.86 12.86
CA SER A 230 5.51 -16.52 11.66
C SER A 230 5.69 -17.56 10.56
N LEU A 231 4.57 -18.12 10.10
CA LEU A 231 4.48 -18.98 8.92
C LEU A 231 4.01 -18.23 7.65
N LEU A 232 3.68 -16.96 7.79
CA LEU A 232 3.11 -16.15 6.70
C LEU A 232 4.16 -15.41 5.89
N GLY A 233 5.31 -15.15 6.49
CA GLY A 233 6.39 -14.35 5.92
C GLY A 233 7.45 -15.18 5.19
N VAL A 234 8.52 -14.49 4.81
CA VAL A 234 9.62 -15.06 4.03
C VAL A 234 10.93 -14.90 4.82
N PRO A 235 11.55 -15.99 5.31
CA PRO A 235 12.78 -15.90 6.08
C PRO A 235 13.93 -15.25 5.29
N GLY A 236 14.50 -14.15 5.80
CA GLY A 236 15.62 -13.44 5.19
C GLY A 236 15.20 -12.33 4.22
N LEU A 237 13.90 -12.04 4.12
CA LEU A 237 13.39 -11.00 3.24
C LEU A 237 13.94 -9.60 3.60
N VAL A 238 14.00 -9.29 4.89
CA VAL A 238 14.51 -7.99 5.37
C VAL A 238 15.98 -7.81 5.01
N GLU A 239 16.78 -8.87 5.06
CA GLU A 239 18.19 -8.78 4.65
C GLU A 239 18.33 -8.57 3.13
N ALA A 240 17.52 -9.27 2.33
CA ALA A 240 17.47 -9.03 0.89
C ALA A 240 17.10 -7.58 0.56
N TYR A 241 16.12 -7.02 1.29
CA TYR A 241 15.72 -5.62 1.17
C TYR A 241 16.84 -4.66 1.57
N ARG A 242 17.51 -4.89 2.71
CA ARG A 242 18.64 -4.05 3.16
C ARG A 242 19.80 -4.01 2.18
N LYS A 243 20.00 -5.09 1.43
CA LYS A 243 21.02 -5.16 0.37
C LYS A 243 20.58 -4.55 -0.96
N GLY A 244 19.35 -4.02 -1.02
CA GLY A 244 18.83 -3.40 -2.24
C GLY A 244 18.55 -4.40 -3.36
N ASN A 245 18.19 -5.64 -3.02
CA ASN A 245 17.91 -6.70 -4.00
C ASN A 245 16.39 -6.91 -4.24
N VAL A 246 15.55 -6.30 -3.43
CA VAL A 246 14.09 -6.32 -3.54
C VAL A 246 13.49 -5.03 -2.97
#